data_07b9db575138f64d7020a1b7ca8213f0
#
_entry.id   07b9db575138f64d7020a1b7ca8213f0
#
_cell.length_a   1.000
_cell.length_b   1.000
_cell.length_c   1.000
_cell.angle_alpha   90.00
_cell.angle_beta   90.00
_cell.angle_gamma   90.00
#
_symmetry.space_group_name_H-M   'P 1'
#
loop_
_entity.id
_entity.type
_entity.pdbx_description
1 polymer ?
#
loop_
_entity_poly.entity_id
_entity_poly.type
_entity_poly.pdbx_seq_one_letter_code
_entity_poly.pdbx_strand_id
1 'polypeptide(L)'
;EVVVPYIITDDERSVFLNLPNEEERGKFIEKFWRIRDPNIQTAENEFKLEYYKRIALPNKFFSSSGIEGWRTDRGKIYILLGPPNEIHRDMNPSSSSSTTFQGPNETWDYWNLQNPRLPYNLEFLFIDKFGTGNYALQSSADLDRGSSFDMSSLTFHFDYMENLAQAMSNPFENLDRVRGTVQTQVSYNR
;
A
#
# COMPACT_ATOMS: atom_id res chain seq x y z
N GLU A 1 -2.20 20.29 -0.63
CA GLU A 1 -3.12 19.37 -1.33
C GLU A 1 -3.44 18.19 -0.42
N VAL A 2 -4.73 17.95 -0.16
CA VAL A 2 -5.15 16.82 0.69
C VAL A 2 -5.33 15.60 -0.21
N VAL A 3 -4.45 14.62 -0.08
CA VAL A 3 -4.49 13.38 -0.85
C VAL A 3 -5.24 12.32 -0.05
N VAL A 4 -6.51 12.07 -0.38
CA VAL A 4 -7.35 11.09 0.32
C VAL A 4 -8.08 10.09 -0.61
N PRO A 5 -7.52 9.74 -1.81
CA PRO A 5 -8.28 8.98 -2.80
C PRO A 5 -8.65 7.56 -2.34
N TYR A 6 -8.00 7.04 -1.31
CA TYR A 6 -8.17 5.66 -0.85
C TYR A 6 -9.10 5.53 0.37
N ILE A 7 -9.54 6.65 0.96
CA ILE A 7 -10.35 6.66 2.18
C ILE A 7 -11.59 7.56 2.09
N ILE A 8 -11.70 8.38 1.04
CA ILE A 8 -12.88 9.23 0.80
C ILE A 8 -13.96 8.39 0.13
N THR A 9 -15.19 8.48 0.62
CA THR A 9 -16.33 7.86 -0.05
C THR A 9 -16.83 8.69 -1.23
N ASP A 10 -17.59 8.10 -2.14
CA ASP A 10 -18.16 8.82 -3.29
C ASP A 10 -19.11 9.95 -2.86
N ASP A 11 -19.89 9.73 -1.80
CA ASP A 11 -20.77 10.76 -1.21
C ASP A 11 -19.95 11.93 -0.63
N GLU A 12 -18.92 11.64 0.18
CA GLU A 12 -18.02 12.66 0.72
C GLU A 12 -17.33 13.45 -0.38
N ARG A 13 -16.87 12.77 -1.43
CA ARG A 13 -16.24 13.39 -2.59
C ARG A 13 -17.21 14.30 -3.33
N SER A 14 -18.44 13.83 -3.55
CA SER A 14 -19.49 14.62 -4.20
C SER A 14 -19.82 15.87 -3.39
N VAL A 15 -19.99 15.74 -2.07
CA VAL A 15 -20.20 16.89 -1.17
C VAL A 15 -19.04 17.87 -1.26
N PHE A 16 -17.81 17.40 -1.14
CA PHE A 16 -16.61 18.27 -1.17
C PHE A 16 -16.49 19.08 -2.45
N LEU A 17 -16.75 18.45 -3.61
CA LEU A 17 -16.65 19.12 -4.91
C LEU A 17 -17.70 20.22 -5.10
N ASN A 18 -18.85 20.12 -4.43
CA ASN A 18 -19.93 21.09 -4.49
C ASN A 18 -19.84 22.20 -3.44
N LEU A 19 -18.81 22.20 -2.58
CA LEU A 19 -18.65 23.26 -1.57
C LEU A 19 -18.27 24.59 -2.23
N PRO A 20 -18.93 25.72 -1.81
CA PRO A 20 -18.88 26.97 -2.55
C PRO A 20 -17.54 27.73 -2.41
N ASN A 21 -16.82 27.52 -1.32
CA ASN A 21 -15.61 28.28 -1.02
C ASN A 21 -14.59 27.49 -0.18
N GLU A 22 -13.40 28.05 -0.02
CA GLU A 22 -12.31 27.43 0.73
C GLU A 22 -12.59 27.31 2.24
N GLU A 23 -13.37 28.20 2.82
CA GLU A 23 -13.74 28.11 4.23
C GLU A 23 -14.58 26.84 4.50
N GLU A 24 -15.59 26.60 3.69
CA GLU A 24 -16.45 25.40 3.81
C GLU A 24 -15.65 24.11 3.50
N ARG A 25 -14.73 24.16 2.54
CA ARG A 25 -13.79 23.05 2.27
C ARG A 25 -12.89 22.78 3.45
N GLY A 26 -12.38 23.83 4.12
CA GLY A 26 -11.58 23.70 5.33
C GLY A 26 -12.34 23.01 6.47
N LYS A 27 -13.58 23.43 6.73
CA LYS A 27 -14.48 22.82 7.73
C LYS A 27 -14.78 21.35 7.40
N PHE A 28 -14.98 21.05 6.11
CA PHE A 28 -15.19 19.68 5.65
C PHE A 28 -13.97 18.81 5.93
N ILE A 29 -12.75 19.28 5.59
CA ILE A 29 -11.51 18.55 5.81
C ILE A 29 -11.28 18.30 7.30
N GLU A 30 -11.52 19.29 8.16
CA GLU A 30 -11.42 19.14 9.61
C GLU A 30 -12.38 18.06 10.13
N LYS A 31 -13.64 18.14 9.71
CA LYS A 31 -14.66 17.14 10.05
C LYS A 31 -14.31 15.74 9.52
N PHE A 32 -13.81 15.66 8.28
CA PHE A 32 -13.41 14.41 7.63
C PHE A 32 -12.36 13.63 8.45
N TRP A 33 -11.37 14.32 8.99
CA TRP A 33 -10.35 13.70 9.84
C TRP A 33 -10.89 13.42 11.24
N ARG A 34 -11.66 14.32 11.81
CA ARG A 34 -12.21 14.15 13.17
C ARG A 34 -13.10 12.92 13.32
N ILE A 35 -13.94 12.61 12.32
CA ILE A 35 -14.80 11.41 12.39
C ILE A 35 -14.04 10.10 12.22
N ARG A 36 -12.79 10.16 11.74
CA ARG A 36 -11.88 9.03 11.59
C ARG A 36 -10.85 8.92 12.70
N ASP A 37 -10.90 9.82 13.65
CA ASP A 37 -10.03 9.84 14.80
C ASP A 37 -10.40 8.70 15.76
N PRO A 38 -9.51 7.73 16.00
CA PRO A 38 -9.80 6.61 16.87
C PRO A 38 -9.79 6.99 18.34
N ASN A 39 -9.13 8.11 18.70
CA ASN A 39 -9.03 8.59 20.08
C ASN A 39 -9.01 10.11 20.18
N ILE A 40 -10.17 10.72 20.26
CA ILE A 40 -10.33 12.18 20.39
C ILE A 40 -9.71 12.80 21.66
N GLN A 41 -9.21 11.99 22.58
CA GLN A 41 -8.53 12.45 23.80
C GLN A 41 -7.04 12.69 23.60
N THR A 42 -6.47 12.17 22.51
CA THR A 42 -5.08 12.45 22.13
C THR A 42 -4.98 13.78 21.37
N ALA A 43 -3.81 14.41 21.42
CA ALA A 43 -3.58 15.67 20.71
C ALA A 43 -3.46 15.49 19.19
N GLU A 44 -3.18 14.30 18.75
CA GLU A 44 -2.96 13.95 17.34
C GLU A 44 -3.96 12.89 16.89
N ASN A 45 -4.38 12.98 15.65
CA ASN A 45 -5.24 11.98 15.03
C ASN A 45 -4.39 10.86 14.45
N GLU A 46 -4.35 9.70 15.11
CA GLU A 46 -3.49 8.57 14.76
C GLU A 46 -3.82 7.98 13.40
N PHE A 47 -5.12 7.94 13.04
CA PHE A 47 -5.54 7.49 11.71
C PHE A 47 -4.97 8.39 10.61
N LYS A 48 -5.03 9.72 10.80
CA LYS A 48 -4.49 10.70 9.87
C LYS A 48 -2.98 10.56 9.73
N LEU A 49 -2.26 10.40 10.85
CA LEU A 49 -0.81 10.22 10.87
C LEU A 49 -0.41 8.96 10.12
N GLU A 50 -1.04 7.84 10.40
CA GLU A 50 -0.75 6.57 9.74
C GLU A 50 -1.05 6.65 8.24
N TYR A 51 -2.18 7.24 7.86
CA TYR A 51 -2.53 7.42 6.46
C TYR A 51 -1.46 8.20 5.69
N TYR A 52 -1.00 9.32 6.24
CA TYR A 52 0.04 10.12 5.57
C TYR A 52 1.42 9.45 5.56
N LYS A 53 1.76 8.66 6.57
CA LYS A 53 2.94 7.81 6.53
C LYS A 53 2.86 6.82 5.36
N ARG A 54 1.70 6.16 5.18
CA ARG A 54 1.48 5.21 4.09
C ARG A 54 1.41 5.87 2.71
N ILE A 55 1.20 7.17 2.62
CA ILE A 55 1.38 7.94 1.38
C ILE A 55 2.86 8.28 1.14
N ALA A 56 3.57 8.70 2.17
CA ALA A 56 4.96 9.14 2.04
C ALA A 56 5.92 8.03 1.65
N LEU A 57 5.74 6.82 2.20
CA LEU A 57 6.61 5.68 1.93
C LEU A 57 6.57 5.21 0.48
N PRO A 58 5.41 4.95 -0.14
CA PRO A 58 5.32 4.67 -1.57
C PRO A 58 5.98 5.74 -2.44
N ASN A 59 5.82 7.03 -2.12
CA ASN A 59 6.47 8.09 -2.88
C ASN A 59 8.00 7.98 -2.85
N LYS A 60 8.56 7.55 -1.74
CA LYS A 60 10.00 7.35 -1.60
C LYS A 60 10.50 6.12 -2.36
N PHE A 61 9.73 5.01 -2.35
CA PHE A 61 10.23 3.70 -2.81
C PHE A 61 9.66 3.23 -4.15
N PHE A 62 8.47 3.68 -4.54
CA PHE A 62 7.75 3.16 -5.70
C PHE A 62 7.51 4.19 -6.80
N SER A 63 7.96 5.44 -6.62
CA SER A 63 7.92 6.44 -7.70
C SER A 63 8.78 5.98 -8.87
N SER A 64 8.24 6.04 -10.07
CA SER A 64 8.92 5.60 -11.28
C SER A 64 8.39 6.33 -12.50
N SER A 65 9.27 6.65 -13.44
CA SER A 65 8.92 7.22 -14.75
C SER A 65 7.98 8.42 -14.69
N GLY A 66 8.14 9.29 -13.66
CA GLY A 66 7.28 10.47 -13.48
C GLY A 66 5.93 10.19 -12.80
N ILE A 67 5.68 8.93 -12.38
CA ILE A 67 4.50 8.57 -11.59
C ILE A 67 4.85 8.64 -10.12
N GLU A 68 4.05 9.39 -9.35
CA GLU A 68 4.17 9.42 -7.89
C GLU A 68 3.89 8.04 -7.30
N GLY A 69 4.69 7.61 -6.32
CA GLY A 69 4.62 6.25 -5.78
C GLY A 69 3.25 5.86 -5.22
N TRP A 70 2.53 6.81 -4.62
CA TRP A 70 1.18 6.59 -4.13
C TRP A 70 0.15 6.26 -5.23
N ARG A 71 0.46 6.61 -6.49
CA ARG A 71 -0.38 6.33 -7.67
C ARG A 71 -0.07 5.00 -8.33
N THR A 72 1.05 4.36 -7.99
CA THR A 72 1.42 3.05 -8.53
C THR A 72 0.59 1.93 -7.90
N ASP A 73 0.51 0.78 -8.56
CA ASP A 73 -0.22 -0.38 -8.02
C ASP A 73 0.39 -0.85 -6.69
N ARG A 74 1.73 -0.89 -6.58
CA ARG A 74 2.41 -1.19 -5.31
C ARG A 74 2.08 -0.18 -4.23
N GLY A 75 2.05 1.12 -4.59
CA GLY A 75 1.67 2.19 -3.67
C GLY A 75 0.24 2.05 -3.17
N LYS A 76 -0.69 1.74 -4.06
CA LYS A 76 -2.10 1.49 -3.71
C LYS A 76 -2.23 0.36 -2.68
N ILE A 77 -1.64 -0.81 -2.95
CA ILE A 77 -1.70 -1.96 -2.03
C ILE A 77 -1.07 -1.60 -0.70
N TYR A 78 0.11 -0.98 -0.71
CA TYR A 78 0.81 -0.55 0.51
C TYR A 78 -0.02 0.43 1.35
N ILE A 79 -0.67 1.40 0.73
CA ILE A 79 -1.51 2.37 1.44
C ILE A 79 -2.70 1.68 2.07
N LEU A 80 -3.35 0.77 1.35
CA LEU A 80 -4.55 0.09 1.82
C LEU A 80 -4.28 -0.93 2.92
N LEU A 81 -3.23 -1.74 2.79
CA LEU A 81 -2.93 -2.86 3.70
C LEU A 81 -1.74 -2.61 4.64
N GLY A 82 -0.93 -1.58 4.37
CA GLY A 82 0.35 -1.41 5.06
C GLY A 82 1.47 -2.24 4.41
N PRO A 83 2.60 -2.42 5.13
CA PRO A 83 3.71 -3.23 4.63
C PRO A 83 3.29 -4.71 4.53
N PRO A 84 3.71 -5.42 3.45
CA PRO A 84 3.50 -6.86 3.37
C PRO A 84 4.33 -7.60 4.43
N ASN A 85 3.91 -8.80 4.80
CA ASN A 85 4.65 -9.67 5.69
C ASN A 85 5.92 -10.20 5.01
N GLU A 86 5.84 -10.51 3.71
CA GLU A 86 6.97 -10.97 2.92
C GLU A 86 6.93 -10.41 1.49
N ILE A 87 8.12 -10.23 0.90
CA ILE A 87 8.29 -9.83 -0.51
C ILE A 87 9.27 -10.79 -1.17
N HIS A 88 8.80 -11.54 -2.15
CA HIS A 88 9.63 -12.36 -3.02
C HIS A 88 9.93 -11.59 -4.30
N ARG A 89 11.20 -11.58 -4.72
CA ARG A 89 11.66 -10.88 -5.93
C ARG A 89 12.35 -11.82 -6.86
N ASP A 90 11.94 -11.79 -8.13
CA ASP A 90 12.68 -12.38 -9.24
C ASP A 90 13.07 -11.29 -10.24
N MET A 91 14.35 -10.96 -10.25
CA MET A 91 14.90 -9.90 -11.13
C MET A 91 15.23 -10.41 -12.53
N ASN A 92 15.36 -11.73 -12.69
CA ASN A 92 15.71 -12.38 -13.94
C ASN A 92 14.86 -13.65 -14.13
N PRO A 93 13.54 -13.52 -14.33
CA PRO A 93 12.70 -14.68 -14.54
C PRO A 93 13.18 -15.44 -15.77
N SER A 94 13.72 -16.64 -15.55
CA SER A 94 14.22 -17.47 -16.64
C SER A 94 13.05 -17.92 -17.52
N SER A 95 13.25 -17.89 -18.83
CA SER A 95 12.28 -18.33 -19.85
C SER A 95 11.90 -19.82 -19.77
N SER A 96 12.48 -20.57 -18.83
CA SER A 96 12.18 -21.98 -18.56
C SER A 96 11.00 -22.19 -17.62
N SER A 97 10.53 -21.16 -16.92
CA SER A 97 9.28 -21.24 -16.16
C SER A 97 8.11 -21.09 -17.14
N SER A 98 7.18 -22.01 -17.10
CA SER A 98 5.93 -22.06 -17.88
C SER A 98 5.00 -20.84 -17.70
N THR A 99 5.46 -19.80 -17.03
CA THR A 99 4.73 -18.56 -16.80
C THR A 99 5.00 -17.57 -17.93
N THR A 100 3.94 -17.12 -18.55
CA THR A 100 3.88 -16.14 -19.67
C THR A 100 4.41 -14.74 -19.29
N PHE A 101 5.08 -14.60 -18.14
CA PHE A 101 5.48 -13.30 -17.59
C PHE A 101 6.92 -13.00 -17.93
N GLN A 102 7.13 -11.95 -18.72
CA GLN A 102 8.44 -11.44 -19.08
C GLN A 102 8.71 -10.17 -18.25
N GLY A 103 9.82 -10.15 -17.52
CA GLY A 103 10.32 -9.02 -16.77
C GLY A 103 10.45 -9.26 -15.26
N PRO A 104 11.21 -8.40 -14.57
CA PRO A 104 11.35 -8.43 -13.12
C PRO A 104 9.98 -8.44 -12.43
N ASN A 105 9.84 -9.24 -11.37
CA ASN A 105 8.59 -9.34 -10.66
C ASN A 105 8.79 -9.32 -9.14
N GLU A 106 7.72 -8.93 -8.44
CA GLU A 106 7.61 -8.98 -6.99
C GLU A 106 6.29 -9.66 -6.62
N THR A 107 6.35 -10.63 -5.70
CA THR A 107 5.18 -11.20 -5.04
C THR A 107 5.14 -10.68 -3.62
N TRP A 108 4.02 -10.10 -3.22
CA TRP A 108 3.78 -9.58 -1.88
C TRP A 108 2.78 -10.46 -1.15
N ASP A 109 3.18 -10.98 0.01
CA ASP A 109 2.37 -11.84 0.85
C ASP A 109 1.91 -11.09 2.10
N TYR A 110 0.62 -11.18 2.38
CA TYR A 110 -0.04 -10.68 3.56
C TYR A 110 -0.68 -11.84 4.33
N TRP A 111 -0.32 -12.00 5.60
CA TRP A 111 -0.83 -13.04 6.47
C TRP A 111 -1.51 -12.44 7.69
N ASN A 112 -2.49 -13.18 8.24
CA ASN A 112 -3.18 -12.80 9.46
C ASN A 112 -3.88 -11.44 9.40
N LEU A 113 -4.46 -11.11 8.24
CA LEU A 113 -5.25 -9.89 8.11
C LEU A 113 -6.45 -9.93 9.05
N GLN A 114 -6.44 -9.07 10.09
CA GLN A 114 -7.48 -9.00 11.10
C GLN A 114 -8.69 -8.16 10.65
N ASN A 115 -9.01 -8.18 9.36
CA ASN A 115 -10.14 -7.45 8.80
C ASN A 115 -11.23 -8.45 8.36
N PRO A 116 -12.42 -8.46 8.99
CA PRO A 116 -13.48 -9.43 8.67
C PRO A 116 -14.05 -9.30 7.24
N ARG A 117 -13.70 -8.22 6.53
CA ARG A 117 -14.10 -8.01 5.13
C ARG A 117 -13.06 -8.48 4.11
N LEU A 118 -11.88 -8.89 4.57
CA LEU A 118 -10.80 -9.38 3.73
C LEU A 118 -10.52 -10.85 4.01
N PRO A 119 -9.96 -11.61 3.05
CA PRO A 119 -9.35 -12.91 3.33
C PRO A 119 -8.27 -12.78 4.39
N TYR A 120 -8.05 -13.84 5.13
CA TYR A 120 -7.01 -13.89 6.16
C TYR A 120 -5.60 -13.83 5.56
N ASN A 121 -5.42 -14.44 4.37
CA ASN A 121 -4.18 -14.46 3.63
C ASN A 121 -4.40 -13.99 2.18
N LEU A 122 -3.61 -12.99 1.75
CA LEU A 122 -3.64 -12.42 0.40
C LEU A 122 -2.25 -12.43 -0.23
N GLU A 123 -2.20 -12.66 -1.54
CA GLU A 123 -1.01 -12.55 -2.36
C GLU A 123 -1.22 -11.59 -3.52
N PHE A 124 -0.21 -10.77 -3.84
CA PHE A 124 -0.22 -9.83 -4.96
C PHE A 124 1.03 -10.01 -5.79
N LEU A 125 0.86 -10.29 -7.08
CA LEU A 125 1.96 -10.37 -8.05
C LEU A 125 2.06 -9.08 -8.86
N PHE A 126 3.22 -8.46 -8.85
CA PHE A 126 3.54 -7.26 -9.62
C PHE A 126 4.67 -7.56 -10.63
N ILE A 127 4.55 -7.00 -11.84
CA ILE A 127 5.54 -7.21 -12.91
C ILE A 127 5.96 -5.88 -13.53
N ASP A 128 7.26 -5.67 -13.66
CA ASP A 128 7.85 -4.59 -14.46
C ASP A 128 8.14 -5.09 -15.88
N LYS A 129 7.12 -5.05 -16.75
CA LYS A 129 7.20 -5.57 -18.12
C LYS A 129 8.24 -4.85 -19.00
N PHE A 130 8.60 -3.63 -18.64
CA PHE A 130 9.43 -2.76 -19.49
C PHE A 130 10.77 -2.40 -18.85
N GLY A 131 11.07 -2.89 -17.65
CA GLY A 131 12.29 -2.55 -16.92
C GLY A 131 12.38 -1.06 -16.51
N THR A 132 11.24 -0.42 -16.34
CA THR A 132 11.13 1.03 -16.02
C THR A 132 11.06 1.30 -14.52
N GLY A 133 10.97 0.24 -13.70
CA GLY A 133 10.70 0.32 -12.27
C GLY A 133 9.21 0.48 -11.92
N ASN A 134 8.34 0.55 -12.94
CA ASN A 134 6.90 0.58 -12.76
C ASN A 134 6.32 -0.83 -12.75
N TYR A 135 6.18 -1.38 -11.57
CA TYR A 135 5.63 -2.71 -11.31
C TYR A 135 4.09 -2.65 -11.32
N ALA A 136 3.47 -3.14 -12.38
CA ALA A 136 2.03 -3.21 -12.51
C ALA A 136 1.47 -4.47 -11.85
N LEU A 137 0.33 -4.37 -11.18
CA LEU A 137 -0.38 -5.52 -10.62
C LEU A 137 -0.82 -6.47 -11.73
N GLN A 138 -0.38 -7.73 -11.64
CA GLN A 138 -0.71 -8.77 -12.60
C GLN A 138 -1.81 -9.69 -12.09
N SER A 139 -1.74 -10.07 -10.81
CA SER A 139 -2.75 -10.90 -10.17
C SER A 139 -2.83 -10.62 -8.67
N SER A 140 -3.97 -10.97 -8.09
CA SER A 140 -4.24 -10.98 -6.66
C SER A 140 -4.98 -12.25 -6.30
N ALA A 141 -4.58 -12.92 -5.22
CA ALA A 141 -5.11 -14.20 -4.80
C ALA A 141 -5.57 -14.19 -3.34
N ASP A 142 -6.71 -14.82 -3.11
CA ASP A 142 -7.19 -15.25 -1.80
C ASP A 142 -6.62 -16.65 -1.53
N LEU A 143 -5.59 -16.71 -0.71
CA LEU A 143 -4.88 -17.97 -0.44
C LEU A 143 -5.71 -18.94 0.42
N ASP A 144 -6.67 -18.43 1.18
CA ASP A 144 -7.54 -19.25 2.02
C ASP A 144 -8.55 -20.04 1.17
N ARG A 145 -8.99 -19.46 0.06
CA ARG A 145 -9.95 -20.06 -0.87
C ARG A 145 -9.32 -20.64 -2.12
N GLY A 146 -8.05 -20.35 -2.37
CA GLY A 146 -7.36 -20.76 -3.60
C GLY A 146 -7.98 -20.15 -4.86
N SER A 147 -8.48 -18.91 -4.77
CA SER A 147 -9.17 -18.20 -5.85
C SER A 147 -8.56 -16.81 -6.09
N SER A 148 -8.90 -16.19 -7.20
CA SER A 148 -8.56 -14.78 -7.42
C SER A 148 -9.28 -13.89 -6.41
N PHE A 149 -8.60 -12.85 -5.93
CA PHE A 149 -9.18 -11.85 -5.03
C PHE A 149 -9.74 -10.68 -5.83
N ASP A 150 -10.96 -10.24 -5.49
CA ASP A 150 -11.57 -9.07 -6.10
C ASP A 150 -10.99 -7.78 -5.50
N MET A 151 -10.19 -7.07 -6.28
CA MET A 151 -9.55 -5.81 -5.90
C MET A 151 -10.54 -4.69 -5.56
N SER A 152 -11.79 -4.78 -6.00
CA SER A 152 -12.82 -3.77 -5.68
C SER A 152 -13.25 -3.83 -4.20
N SER A 153 -13.05 -4.97 -3.56
CA SER A 153 -13.33 -5.16 -2.13
C SER A 153 -12.20 -4.68 -1.22
N LEU A 154 -11.04 -4.30 -1.79
CA LEU A 154 -9.90 -3.82 -1.01
C LEU A 154 -10.18 -2.43 -0.44
N THR A 155 -10.21 -2.34 0.88
CA THR A 155 -10.43 -1.10 1.61
C THR A 155 -9.26 -0.77 2.53
N PHE A 156 -9.14 0.49 2.91
CA PHE A 156 -8.11 0.90 3.86
C PHE A 156 -8.29 0.17 5.18
N HIS A 157 -7.29 -0.64 5.51
CA HIS A 157 -7.24 -1.38 6.76
C HIS A 157 -6.41 -0.57 7.78
N PHE A 158 -7.06 -0.17 8.86
CA PHE A 158 -6.43 0.48 9.99
C PHE A 158 -6.73 -0.32 11.25
N ASP A 159 -5.69 -0.97 11.76
CA ASP A 159 -5.73 -1.60 13.07
C ASP A 159 -5.00 -0.71 14.07
N TYR A 160 -5.77 -0.12 14.98
CA TYR A 160 -5.26 0.84 15.95
C TYR A 160 -4.21 0.22 16.90
N MET A 161 -4.42 -1.02 17.30
CA MET A 161 -3.55 -1.65 18.31
C MET A 161 -2.25 -2.18 17.73
N GLU A 162 -2.30 -2.76 16.54
CA GLU A 162 -1.11 -3.28 15.84
C GLU A 162 -0.28 -2.15 15.22
N ASN A 163 -0.95 -1.18 14.62
CA ASN A 163 -0.27 -0.06 13.97
C ASN A 163 0.39 0.92 14.97
N LEU A 164 -0.11 1.05 16.19
CA LEU A 164 0.57 1.85 17.21
C LEU A 164 1.89 1.21 17.62
N ALA A 165 1.95 -0.10 17.78
CA ALA A 165 3.18 -0.84 18.08
C ALA A 165 4.17 -0.82 16.91
N GLN A 166 3.68 -0.96 15.65
CA GLN A 166 4.49 -0.83 14.43
C GLN A 166 4.87 0.61 14.10
N ALA A 167 4.04 1.60 14.43
CA ALA A 167 4.39 3.02 14.25
C ALA A 167 5.49 3.46 15.20
N MET A 168 5.66 2.79 16.34
CA MET A 168 6.75 2.99 17.28
C MET A 168 7.99 2.19 16.92
N SER A 169 7.88 1.08 16.19
CA SER A 169 8.99 0.38 15.55
C SER A 169 9.26 0.98 14.18
N ASN A 170 10.54 1.14 13.83
CA ASN A 170 10.95 1.78 12.56
C ASN A 170 10.23 1.14 11.35
N PRO A 171 9.27 1.83 10.68
CA PRO A 171 8.49 1.26 9.59
C PRO A 171 9.34 0.94 8.35
N PHE A 172 10.62 1.34 8.36
CA PHE A 172 11.60 1.09 7.28
C PHE A 172 12.37 -0.22 7.45
N GLU A 173 12.27 -0.88 8.60
CA GLU A 173 13.11 -2.04 8.90
C GLU A 173 12.86 -3.21 7.94
N ASN A 174 11.62 -3.44 7.54
CA ASN A 174 11.27 -4.47 6.56
C ASN A 174 11.68 -4.10 5.12
N LEU A 175 11.57 -2.80 4.74
CA LEU A 175 12.02 -2.34 3.43
C LEU A 175 13.54 -2.24 3.33
N ASP A 176 14.23 -1.91 4.42
CA ASP A 176 15.70 -1.90 4.48
C ASP A 176 16.27 -3.33 4.55
N ARG A 177 15.59 -4.31 5.17
CA ARG A 177 15.93 -5.74 5.07
C ARG A 177 15.91 -6.23 3.62
N VAL A 178 14.91 -5.86 2.87
CA VAL A 178 14.79 -6.21 1.45
C VAL A 178 15.92 -5.58 0.62
N ARG A 179 16.36 -4.35 0.92
CA ARG A 179 17.55 -3.73 0.33
C ARG A 179 18.84 -4.45 0.73
N GLY A 180 18.98 -4.87 1.97
CA GLY A 180 20.14 -5.61 2.47
C GLY A 180 20.33 -6.96 1.76
N THR A 181 19.26 -7.68 1.46
CA THR A 181 19.30 -8.97 0.78
C THR A 181 19.75 -8.83 -0.69
N VAL A 182 19.38 -7.74 -1.36
CA VAL A 182 19.84 -7.46 -2.74
C VAL A 182 21.33 -7.11 -2.79
N GLN A 183 21.85 -6.39 -1.81
CA GLN A 183 23.31 -6.08 -1.77
C GLN A 183 24.18 -7.31 -1.48
N THR A 184 23.69 -8.26 -0.70
CA THR A 184 24.45 -9.49 -0.38
C THR A 184 24.52 -10.47 -1.56
N GLN A 185 23.56 -10.51 -2.44
CA GLN A 185 23.60 -11.36 -3.63
C GLN A 185 24.51 -10.82 -4.74
N VAL A 186 24.69 -9.51 -4.84
CA VAL A 186 25.62 -8.90 -5.82
C VAL A 186 27.09 -9.09 -5.44
N SER A 187 27.39 -9.33 -4.16
CA SER A 187 28.76 -9.50 -3.66
C SER A 187 29.33 -10.93 -3.82
N TYR A 188 28.50 -11.92 -4.15
CA TYR A 188 28.94 -13.33 -4.29
C TYR A 188 29.29 -13.75 -5.73
N ASN A 189 29.13 -12.87 -6.72
CA ASN A 189 29.44 -13.15 -8.14
C ASN A 189 30.62 -12.31 -8.66
N ARG A 190 31.67 -12.11 -7.85
CA ARG A 190 32.96 -11.58 -8.30
C ARG A 190 34.08 -12.58 -8.05
#